data_d054ab53b7c64e1b3a3c5682dde515b7
#
_entry.id   d054ab53b7c64e1b3a3c5682dde515b7
#
_cell.length_a   1.000
_cell.length_b   1.000
_cell.length_c   1.000
_cell.angle_alpha   90.00
_cell.angle_beta   90.00
_cell.angle_gamma   90.00
#
_symmetry.space_group_name_H-M   'P 1'
#
loop_
_entity.id
_entity.type
_entity.pdbx_description
1 polymer ?
#
loop_
_entity_poly.entity_id
_entity_poly.type
_entity_poly.pdbx_seq_one_letter_code
_entity_poly.pdbx_strand_id
1 'polypeptide(L)'
;MRTFVWGIIFGGVLLGLGVFGYFLAGQAPVATDAPPMPSEKYLAKTALHKVLDREMAHTVPIPTDEANYLAGAQIYKENCAVCHGLPGKPGTAIAKGMFPKPPVLLEGKGVMDDEPGETFWKVVHGIRLTGMPGFKGSLTETQCWQVSILLAHADQVPPAVKTALAAP
;
A
#
# COMPACT_ATOMS: atom_id res chain seq x y z
N MET A 1 12.26 -36.14 29.40
CA MET A 1 12.00 -35.72 28.01
C MET A 1 10.50 -35.65 27.69
N ARG A 2 9.71 -36.71 27.90
CA ARG A 2 8.24 -36.70 27.55
C ARG A 2 7.46 -35.60 28.26
N THR A 3 7.66 -35.40 29.57
CA THR A 3 6.99 -34.33 30.35
C THR A 3 7.33 -32.91 29.87
N PHE A 4 8.57 -32.67 29.44
CA PHE A 4 9.04 -31.41 28.90
C PHE A 4 8.36 -31.12 27.56
N VAL A 5 8.27 -32.11 26.68
CA VAL A 5 7.56 -31.95 25.38
C VAL A 5 6.08 -31.63 25.58
N TRP A 6 5.42 -32.37 26.50
CA TRP A 6 4.01 -32.08 26.83
C TRP A 6 3.82 -30.68 27.42
N GLY A 7 4.77 -30.20 28.24
CA GLY A 7 4.75 -28.81 28.74
C GLY A 7 4.81 -27.76 27.65
N ILE A 8 5.66 -27.95 26.62
CA ILE A 8 5.74 -27.05 25.47
C ILE A 8 4.45 -27.06 24.67
N ILE A 9 3.90 -28.23 24.37
CA ILE A 9 2.65 -28.37 23.62
C ILE A 9 1.50 -27.67 24.37
N PHE A 10 1.36 -27.96 25.66
CA PHE A 10 0.32 -27.40 26.50
C PHE A 10 0.45 -25.85 26.60
N GLY A 11 1.67 -25.37 26.81
CA GLY A 11 1.95 -23.91 26.82
C GLY A 11 1.60 -23.23 25.48
N GLY A 12 1.94 -23.87 24.36
CA GLY A 12 1.59 -23.38 23.02
C GLY A 12 0.08 -23.35 22.79
N VAL A 13 -0.64 -24.37 23.22
CA VAL A 13 -2.11 -24.41 23.14
C VAL A 13 -2.74 -23.31 24.01
N LEU A 14 -2.29 -23.14 25.25
CA LEU A 14 -2.80 -22.07 26.13
C LEU A 14 -2.53 -20.67 25.54
N LEU A 15 -1.36 -20.44 24.98
CA LEU A 15 -1.05 -19.18 24.30
C LEU A 15 -1.99 -18.93 23.12
N GLY A 16 -2.19 -19.94 22.28
CA GLY A 16 -3.13 -19.86 21.14
C GLY A 16 -4.56 -19.57 21.59
N LEU A 17 -5.04 -20.26 22.61
CA LEU A 17 -6.36 -20.03 23.20
C LEU A 17 -6.47 -18.62 23.82
N GLY A 18 -5.41 -18.12 24.45
CA GLY A 18 -5.36 -16.76 25.00
C GLY A 18 -5.46 -15.70 23.92
N VAL A 19 -4.71 -15.84 22.83
CA VAL A 19 -4.78 -14.93 21.67
C VAL A 19 -6.18 -15.00 21.04
N PHE A 20 -6.72 -16.18 20.82
CA PHE A 20 -8.06 -16.34 20.27
C PHE A 20 -9.13 -15.72 21.17
N GLY A 21 -9.04 -15.97 22.49
CA GLY A 21 -9.94 -15.39 23.49
C GLY A 21 -9.86 -13.86 23.54
N TYR A 22 -8.68 -13.28 23.34
CA TYR A 22 -8.50 -11.83 23.23
C TYR A 22 -9.35 -11.21 22.09
N PHE A 23 -9.37 -11.85 20.92
CA PHE A 23 -10.20 -11.42 19.82
C PHE A 23 -11.69 -11.65 20.08
N LEU A 24 -12.08 -12.81 20.60
CA LEU A 24 -13.48 -13.12 20.93
C LEU A 24 -14.06 -12.20 22.01
N ALA A 25 -13.22 -11.76 22.96
CA ALA A 25 -13.63 -10.82 24.00
C ALA A 25 -13.72 -9.35 23.52
N GLY A 26 -13.49 -9.09 22.22
CA GLY A 26 -13.58 -7.75 21.65
C GLY A 26 -12.49 -6.79 22.15
N GLN A 27 -11.35 -7.30 22.60
CA GLN A 27 -10.25 -6.48 23.12
C GLN A 27 -9.33 -5.93 22.01
N ALA A 28 -9.41 -6.52 20.78
CA ALA A 28 -8.63 -6.06 19.65
C ALA A 28 -9.11 -4.67 19.18
N PRO A 29 -8.21 -3.72 18.85
CA PRO A 29 -8.59 -2.43 18.33
C PRO A 29 -9.21 -2.59 16.94
N VAL A 30 -10.43 -2.07 16.75
CA VAL A 30 -11.16 -2.11 15.46
C VAL A 30 -11.48 -0.72 14.93
N ALA A 31 -11.39 0.31 15.76
CA ALA A 31 -11.58 1.69 15.36
C ALA A 31 -10.29 2.26 14.75
N THR A 32 -10.42 3.09 13.71
CA THR A 32 -9.26 3.66 13.00
C THR A 32 -8.49 4.69 13.84
N ASP A 33 -9.06 5.21 14.91
CA ASP A 33 -8.45 6.12 15.86
C ASP A 33 -7.87 5.41 17.11
N ALA A 34 -8.10 4.08 17.24
CA ALA A 34 -7.51 3.29 18.30
C ALA A 34 -5.99 3.08 18.08
N PRO A 35 -5.19 2.99 19.16
CA PRO A 35 -3.78 2.67 19.04
C PRO A 35 -3.58 1.27 18.44
N PRO A 36 -2.55 1.09 17.58
CA PRO A 36 -2.27 -0.22 16.99
C PRO A 36 -1.86 -1.25 18.06
N MET A 37 -2.11 -2.52 17.77
CA MET A 37 -1.61 -3.62 18.60
C MET A 37 -0.08 -3.66 18.61
N PRO A 38 0.54 -4.18 19.69
CA PRO A 38 1.98 -4.43 19.70
C PRO A 38 2.40 -5.26 18.48
N SER A 39 3.47 -4.84 17.80
CA SER A 39 4.03 -5.49 16.60
C SER A 39 3.13 -5.49 15.34
N GLU A 40 1.91 -4.94 15.36
CA GLU A 40 0.99 -4.92 14.22
C GLU A 40 1.65 -4.36 12.95
N LYS A 41 2.22 -3.16 13.04
CA LYS A 41 2.91 -2.50 11.92
C LYS A 41 4.10 -3.31 11.40
N TYR A 42 4.87 -3.92 12.31
CA TYR A 42 6.02 -4.74 11.95
C TYR A 42 5.59 -5.99 11.18
N LEU A 43 4.61 -6.71 11.70
CA LEU A 43 4.09 -7.93 11.08
C LEU A 43 3.45 -7.65 9.72
N ALA A 44 2.62 -6.59 9.63
CA ALA A 44 1.97 -6.22 8.39
C ALA A 44 2.98 -5.83 7.30
N LYS A 45 3.98 -4.98 7.64
CA LYS A 45 5.05 -4.62 6.70
C LYS A 45 5.89 -5.82 6.28
N THR A 46 6.30 -6.66 7.23
CA THR A 46 7.09 -7.85 6.92
C THR A 46 6.35 -8.81 6.00
N ALA A 47 5.06 -9.05 6.27
CA ALA A 47 4.23 -9.89 5.42
C ALA A 47 4.10 -9.32 4.01
N LEU A 48 3.83 -8.01 3.87
CA LEU A 48 3.73 -7.33 2.57
C LEU A 48 5.04 -7.44 1.78
N HIS A 49 6.19 -7.08 2.39
CA HIS A 49 7.48 -7.12 1.70
C HIS A 49 7.83 -8.54 1.25
N LYS A 50 7.57 -9.57 2.07
CA LYS A 50 7.83 -10.97 1.69
C LYS A 50 6.96 -11.45 0.52
N VAL A 51 5.76 -10.92 0.36
CA VAL A 51 4.92 -11.19 -0.81
C VAL A 51 5.47 -10.44 -2.02
N LEU A 52 5.81 -9.16 -1.88
CA LEU A 52 6.40 -8.34 -2.93
C LEU A 52 7.71 -8.96 -3.46
N ASP A 53 8.64 -9.33 -2.58
CA ASP A 53 9.91 -10.00 -2.94
C ASP A 53 9.70 -11.26 -3.83
N ARG A 54 8.55 -11.91 -3.72
CA ARG A 54 8.21 -13.13 -4.46
C ARG A 54 7.40 -12.89 -5.73
N GLU A 55 6.56 -11.87 -5.75
CA GLU A 55 5.48 -11.73 -6.74
C GLU A 55 5.57 -10.47 -7.60
N MET A 56 6.38 -9.47 -7.21
CA MET A 56 6.50 -8.25 -8.02
C MET A 56 7.20 -8.52 -9.36
N ALA A 57 6.81 -7.78 -10.37
CA ALA A 57 7.47 -7.82 -11.66
C ALA A 57 8.78 -7.02 -11.62
N HIS A 58 9.89 -7.60 -12.09
CA HIS A 58 11.19 -6.92 -12.15
C HIS A 58 11.44 -6.20 -13.48
N THR A 59 10.51 -6.27 -14.43
CA THR A 59 10.62 -5.62 -15.74
C THR A 59 9.39 -4.79 -16.01
N VAL A 60 9.58 -3.56 -16.47
CA VAL A 60 8.51 -2.66 -16.90
C VAL A 60 8.24 -2.93 -18.38
N PRO A 61 7.03 -3.38 -18.78
CA PRO A 61 6.73 -3.77 -20.16
C PRO A 61 6.34 -2.58 -21.07
N ILE A 62 6.32 -1.36 -20.56
CA ILE A 62 5.96 -0.15 -21.32
C ILE A 62 7.09 0.88 -21.30
N PRO A 63 7.20 1.77 -22.30
CA PRO A 63 8.20 2.84 -22.29
C PRO A 63 8.01 3.82 -21.13
N THR A 64 9.12 4.31 -20.58
CA THR A 64 9.14 5.42 -19.62
C THR A 64 9.26 6.75 -20.37
N ASP A 65 8.19 7.16 -21.04
CA ASP A 65 8.11 8.36 -21.86
C ASP A 65 7.03 9.33 -21.37
N GLU A 66 7.02 10.54 -21.92
CA GLU A 66 6.10 11.60 -21.52
C GLU A 66 4.63 11.21 -21.74
N ALA A 67 4.32 10.47 -22.80
CA ALA A 67 2.96 10.05 -23.11
C ALA A 67 2.41 9.10 -22.02
N ASN A 68 3.21 8.12 -21.60
CA ASN A 68 2.85 7.20 -20.52
C ASN A 68 2.80 7.89 -19.16
N TYR A 69 3.69 8.86 -18.89
CA TYR A 69 3.60 9.67 -17.67
C TYR A 69 2.33 10.56 -17.64
N LEU A 70 1.94 11.16 -18.75
CA LEU A 70 0.70 11.95 -18.82
C LEU A 70 -0.54 11.09 -18.62
N ALA A 71 -0.59 9.91 -19.23
CA ALA A 71 -1.65 8.94 -19.00
C ALA A 71 -1.70 8.49 -17.52
N GLY A 72 -0.53 8.19 -16.92
CA GLY A 72 -0.41 7.87 -15.50
C GLY A 72 -0.89 9.00 -14.60
N ALA A 73 -0.60 10.26 -14.94
CA ALA A 73 -1.06 11.43 -14.20
C ALA A 73 -2.59 11.55 -14.20
N GLN A 74 -3.22 11.30 -15.35
CA GLN A 74 -4.68 11.29 -15.44
C GLN A 74 -5.28 10.18 -14.57
N ILE A 75 -4.76 8.95 -14.66
CA ILE A 75 -5.21 7.81 -13.85
C ILE A 75 -5.04 8.11 -12.36
N TYR A 76 -3.90 8.70 -11.97
CA TYR A 76 -3.63 9.08 -10.59
C TYR A 76 -4.66 10.08 -10.06
N LYS A 77 -4.98 11.11 -10.81
CA LYS A 77 -5.99 12.12 -10.44
C LYS A 77 -7.36 11.49 -10.23
N GLU A 78 -7.77 10.61 -11.13
CA GLU A 78 -9.09 9.99 -11.10
C GLU A 78 -9.28 8.96 -10.00
N ASN A 79 -8.22 8.20 -9.67
CA ASN A 79 -8.34 7.01 -8.84
C ASN A 79 -7.55 7.07 -7.53
N CYS A 80 -6.45 7.81 -7.46
CA CYS A 80 -5.49 7.74 -6.35
C CYS A 80 -5.50 9.02 -5.49
N ALA A 81 -5.66 10.18 -6.12
CA ALA A 81 -5.54 11.48 -5.47
C ALA A 81 -6.53 11.70 -4.33
N VAL A 82 -7.70 11.06 -4.37
CA VAL A 82 -8.72 11.11 -3.31
C VAL A 82 -8.14 10.68 -1.95
N CYS A 83 -7.21 9.73 -1.96
CA CYS A 83 -6.55 9.23 -0.75
C CYS A 83 -5.12 9.74 -0.59
N HIS A 84 -4.35 9.77 -1.68
CA HIS A 84 -2.91 10.08 -1.62
C HIS A 84 -2.58 11.58 -1.83
N GLY A 85 -3.58 12.41 -2.14
CA GLY A 85 -3.40 13.85 -2.38
C GLY A 85 -2.79 14.16 -3.75
N LEU A 86 -2.67 15.45 -4.03
CA LEU A 86 -1.98 16.03 -5.18
C LEU A 86 -0.89 16.97 -4.68
N PRO A 87 0.08 17.37 -5.50
CA PRO A 87 1.12 18.32 -5.09
C PRO A 87 0.51 19.59 -4.48
N GLY A 88 0.94 19.94 -3.25
CA GLY A 88 0.42 21.06 -2.49
C GLY A 88 -1.01 20.91 -1.96
N LYS A 89 -1.67 19.79 -2.20
CA LYS A 89 -3.05 19.53 -1.74
C LYS A 89 -3.07 18.22 -0.92
N PRO A 90 -3.19 18.30 0.40
CA PRO A 90 -3.23 17.10 1.25
C PRO A 90 -4.46 16.23 0.94
N GLY A 91 -4.39 14.96 1.31
CA GLY A 91 -5.49 14.03 1.16
C GLY A 91 -6.79 14.50 1.81
N THR A 92 -7.89 13.99 1.32
CA THR A 92 -9.27 14.34 1.72
C THR A 92 -9.60 13.97 3.17
N ALA A 93 -10.78 14.33 3.63
CA ALA A 93 -11.30 13.89 4.94
C ALA A 93 -11.37 12.36 5.04
N ILE A 94 -11.65 11.67 3.91
CA ILE A 94 -11.64 10.20 3.82
C ILE A 94 -10.24 9.67 4.18
N ALA A 95 -9.20 10.20 3.52
CA ALA A 95 -7.80 9.80 3.77
C ALA A 95 -7.36 10.04 5.22
N LYS A 96 -7.82 11.15 5.81
CA LYS A 96 -7.49 11.50 7.22
C LYS A 96 -8.11 10.53 8.23
N GLY A 97 -9.25 9.93 7.89
CA GLY A 97 -9.95 8.93 8.72
C GLY A 97 -9.48 7.49 8.52
N MET A 98 -8.55 7.22 7.61
CA MET A 98 -8.04 5.86 7.35
C MET A 98 -6.98 5.41 8.35
N PHE A 99 -6.93 4.12 8.61
CA PHE A 99 -5.82 3.45 9.28
C PHE A 99 -5.41 2.19 8.49
N PRO A 100 -4.10 2.04 8.17
CA PRO A 100 -3.06 3.07 8.24
C PRO A 100 -3.37 4.27 7.34
N LYS A 101 -2.82 5.44 7.67
CA LYS A 101 -3.00 6.64 6.83
C LYS A 101 -2.33 6.43 5.48
N PRO A 102 -3.01 6.78 4.36
CA PRO A 102 -2.39 6.76 3.05
C PRO A 102 -1.14 7.64 3.01
N PRO A 103 -0.01 7.17 2.47
CA PRO A 103 1.18 8.00 2.30
C PRO A 103 0.96 9.05 1.21
N VAL A 104 1.64 10.19 1.31
CA VAL A 104 1.76 11.13 0.20
C VAL A 104 2.74 10.53 -0.81
N LEU A 105 2.33 10.41 -2.09
CA LEU A 105 3.10 9.67 -3.10
C LEU A 105 3.88 10.59 -4.06
N LEU A 106 3.42 11.82 -4.26
CA LEU A 106 4.00 12.76 -5.23
C LEU A 106 4.91 13.82 -4.59
N GLU A 107 5.11 13.76 -3.28
CA GLU A 107 5.95 14.70 -2.54
C GLU A 107 6.91 13.97 -1.60
N GLY A 108 8.04 14.60 -1.30
CA GLY A 108 9.06 14.01 -0.46
C GLY A 108 9.66 12.75 -1.08
N LYS A 109 9.84 11.71 -0.27
CA LYS A 109 10.38 10.43 -0.75
C LYS A 109 9.35 9.62 -1.56
N GLY A 110 8.07 9.72 -1.19
CA GLY A 110 6.98 8.97 -1.83
C GLY A 110 7.30 7.48 -1.93
N VAL A 111 7.26 6.95 -3.14
CA VAL A 111 7.66 5.58 -3.53
C VAL A 111 8.74 5.59 -4.63
N MET A 112 9.49 6.69 -4.75
CA MET A 112 10.52 6.86 -5.77
C MET A 112 11.77 6.00 -5.55
N ASP A 113 11.91 5.41 -4.38
CA ASP A 113 12.95 4.43 -4.06
C ASP A 113 12.47 2.97 -4.19
N ASP A 114 11.17 2.76 -4.44
CA ASP A 114 10.61 1.44 -4.70
C ASP A 114 10.81 1.07 -6.19
N GLU A 115 10.98 -0.22 -6.49
CA GLU A 115 10.91 -0.68 -7.89
C GLU A 115 9.51 -0.43 -8.46
N PRO A 116 9.38 0.00 -9.74
CA PRO A 116 8.05 0.22 -10.35
C PRO A 116 7.13 -0.98 -10.25
N GLY A 117 7.69 -2.21 -10.26
CA GLY A 117 6.96 -3.46 -10.10
C GLY A 117 6.33 -3.64 -8.72
N GLU A 118 6.94 -3.08 -7.67
CA GLU A 118 6.36 -3.07 -6.33
C GLU A 118 5.09 -2.21 -6.30
N THR A 119 5.17 -1.00 -6.87
CA THR A 119 4.02 -0.11 -7.00
C THR A 119 2.94 -0.73 -7.89
N PHE A 120 3.32 -1.36 -9.01
CA PHE A 120 2.39 -2.08 -9.89
C PHE A 120 1.64 -3.18 -9.13
N TRP A 121 2.35 -4.02 -8.36
CA TRP A 121 1.72 -5.07 -7.58
C TRP A 121 0.69 -4.50 -6.59
N LYS A 122 1.05 -3.43 -5.87
CA LYS A 122 0.16 -2.74 -4.92
C LYS A 122 -1.07 -2.15 -5.61
N VAL A 123 -0.92 -1.56 -6.80
CA VAL A 123 -2.03 -1.01 -7.59
C VAL A 123 -2.96 -2.13 -8.06
N VAL A 124 -2.42 -3.21 -8.61
CA VAL A 124 -3.22 -4.32 -9.12
C VAL A 124 -4.00 -5.03 -8.01
N HIS A 125 -3.33 -5.35 -6.90
CA HIS A 125 -3.89 -6.23 -5.85
C HIS A 125 -4.49 -5.48 -4.65
N GLY A 126 -4.14 -4.20 -4.47
CA GLY A 126 -4.44 -3.49 -3.22
C GLY A 126 -3.65 -4.03 -2.03
N ILE A 127 -3.92 -3.51 -0.85
CA ILE A 127 -3.26 -3.96 0.38
C ILE A 127 -4.35 -4.34 1.39
N ARG A 128 -4.43 -5.63 1.72
CA ARG A 128 -5.45 -6.16 2.64
C ARG A 128 -5.38 -5.49 4.01
N LEU A 129 -6.54 -5.27 4.62
CA LEU A 129 -6.72 -4.59 5.91
C LEU A 129 -6.25 -3.14 5.93
N THR A 130 -6.16 -2.52 4.74
CA THR A 130 -5.98 -1.08 4.58
C THR A 130 -7.10 -0.51 3.73
N GLY A 131 -7.14 0.80 3.57
CA GLY A 131 -8.10 1.44 2.67
C GLY A 131 -7.69 1.40 1.19
N MET A 132 -6.54 0.83 0.83
CA MET A 132 -6.07 0.78 -0.57
C MET A 132 -6.74 -0.39 -1.33
N PRO A 133 -7.64 -0.10 -2.29
CA PRO A 133 -8.27 -1.14 -3.08
C PRO A 133 -7.31 -1.68 -4.15
N GLY A 134 -7.60 -2.88 -4.67
CA GLY A 134 -6.98 -3.40 -5.88
C GLY A 134 -7.74 -2.95 -7.12
N PHE A 135 -7.01 -2.56 -8.17
CA PHE A 135 -7.58 -2.02 -9.41
C PHE A 135 -7.63 -3.02 -10.58
N LYS A 136 -7.30 -4.29 -10.35
CA LYS A 136 -7.30 -5.36 -11.37
C LYS A 136 -8.61 -5.47 -12.19
N GLY A 137 -9.74 -5.08 -11.62
CA GLY A 137 -11.05 -5.16 -12.29
C GLY A 137 -11.50 -3.85 -12.93
N SER A 138 -10.83 -2.72 -12.66
CA SER A 138 -11.23 -1.37 -13.11
C SER A 138 -10.21 -0.68 -14.00
N LEU A 139 -8.94 -1.04 -13.91
CA LEU A 139 -7.87 -0.54 -14.77
C LEU A 139 -7.29 -1.68 -15.60
N THR A 140 -6.87 -1.36 -16.83
CA THR A 140 -6.09 -2.29 -17.65
C THR A 140 -4.68 -2.44 -17.09
N GLU A 141 -3.99 -3.51 -17.46
CA GLU A 141 -2.60 -3.72 -17.06
C GLU A 141 -1.69 -2.57 -17.47
N THR A 142 -1.85 -2.06 -18.70
CA THR A 142 -1.11 -0.88 -19.18
C THR A 142 -1.37 0.35 -18.31
N GLN A 143 -2.61 0.61 -17.91
CA GLN A 143 -2.96 1.72 -17.02
C GLN A 143 -2.34 1.56 -15.62
N CYS A 144 -2.32 0.35 -15.08
CA CYS A 144 -1.62 0.08 -13.81
C CYS A 144 -0.11 0.36 -13.94
N TRP A 145 0.52 0.00 -15.06
CA TRP A 145 1.92 0.31 -15.31
C TRP A 145 2.16 1.81 -15.49
N GLN A 146 1.28 2.54 -16.20
CA GLN A 146 1.40 3.97 -16.42
C GLN A 146 1.41 4.76 -15.10
N VAL A 147 0.52 4.44 -14.17
CA VAL A 147 0.53 5.09 -12.86
C VAL A 147 1.75 4.66 -12.02
N SER A 148 2.22 3.42 -12.16
CA SER A 148 3.35 2.91 -11.40
C SER A 148 4.67 3.56 -11.83
N ILE A 149 4.93 3.70 -13.13
CA ILE A 149 6.14 4.39 -13.61
C ILE A 149 6.09 5.89 -13.32
N LEU A 150 4.92 6.53 -13.36
CA LEU A 150 4.76 7.92 -12.93
C LEU A 150 5.22 8.10 -11.49
N LEU A 151 4.77 7.24 -10.58
CA LEU A 151 5.07 7.33 -9.15
C LEU A 151 6.53 7.02 -8.83
N ALA A 152 7.11 6.03 -9.51
CA ALA A 152 8.52 5.70 -9.35
C ALA A 152 9.48 6.80 -9.84
N HIS A 153 9.02 7.69 -10.73
CA HIS A 153 9.82 8.80 -11.28
C HIS A 153 9.23 10.17 -10.99
N ALA A 154 8.42 10.32 -9.93
CA ALA A 154 7.65 11.54 -9.66
C ALA A 154 8.52 12.82 -9.54
N ASP A 155 9.76 12.70 -9.11
CA ASP A 155 10.75 13.78 -9.03
C ASP A 155 11.34 14.19 -10.39
N GLN A 156 11.36 13.28 -11.37
CA GLN A 156 12.04 13.40 -12.66
C GLN A 156 11.10 13.58 -13.85
N VAL A 157 9.77 13.61 -13.62
CA VAL A 157 8.81 13.74 -14.71
C VAL A 157 8.92 15.10 -15.44
N PRO A 158 8.63 15.12 -16.76
CA PRO A 158 8.64 16.35 -17.56
C PRO A 158 7.74 17.47 -17.00
N PRO A 159 8.02 18.75 -17.31
CA PRO A 159 7.20 19.89 -16.86
C PRO A 159 5.72 19.78 -17.24
N ALA A 160 5.41 19.22 -18.42
CA ALA A 160 4.03 18.99 -18.86
C ALA A 160 3.27 18.08 -17.90
N VAL A 161 3.90 17.02 -17.39
CA VAL A 161 3.32 16.08 -16.42
C VAL A 161 3.09 16.76 -15.08
N LYS A 162 4.06 17.57 -14.60
CA LYS A 162 3.91 18.36 -13.35
C LYS A 162 2.72 19.33 -13.46
N THR A 163 2.58 19.98 -14.61
CA THR A 163 1.44 20.87 -14.90
C THR A 163 0.12 20.09 -14.90
N ALA A 164 0.07 18.91 -15.52
CA ALA A 164 -1.12 18.05 -15.54
C ALA A 164 -1.54 17.58 -14.14
N LEU A 165 -0.58 17.27 -13.27
CA LEU A 165 -0.86 16.90 -11.88
C LEU A 165 -1.32 18.08 -11.02
N ALA A 166 -0.85 19.30 -11.30
CA ALA A 166 -1.24 20.52 -10.58
C ALA A 166 -2.59 21.09 -11.03
N ALA A 167 -3.03 20.78 -12.25
CA ALA A 167 -4.32 21.22 -12.78
C ALA A 167 -5.49 20.68 -11.94
N PRO A 168 -6.59 21.44 -11.81
CA PRO A 168 -7.77 21.05 -11.03
C PRO A 168 -8.47 19.80 -11.60
#